data_20b6fe11f26abcabf622cb0562e5e6af
#
_entry.id   20b6fe11f26abcabf622cb0562e5e6af
#
_cell.length_a   1.000
_cell.length_b   1.000
_cell.length_c   1.000
_cell.angle_alpha   90.00
_cell.angle_beta   90.00
_cell.angle_gamma   90.00
#
_symmetry.space_group_name_H-M   'P 1'
#
loop_
_entity.id
_entity.type
_entity.pdbx_description
1 polymer ?
#
loop_
_entity_poly.entity_id
_entity_poly.type
_entity_poly.pdbx_seq_one_letter_code
_entity_poly.pdbx_strand_id
1 'polypeptide(L)'
;MSHTSNMYGSNLKEYAQFVLDNKQIAVSTRAEWNMLIKRLPLEDFTYPPVEIDLFNMVAKKYSNPRTRRGVLQTLNCLLGTKMKTGKPSHPVFDLPDFEELDSYIQTPKNKYQARCRMYANLMLHAGLRIGETQIKHQVVKNSINVEYQRIITDNSIQKAKTTGLVALPSWLMDEYKDWEVDVSSHRCLRDWFQIYFNSDVGIPLKNLSPHKLRHMYATHYATKLPPSVLQKQLRHSKIDTTMSYYVHINEDVIMAVLNESRNRLRVIAN
;
A
#
# COMPACT_ATOMS: atom_id res chain seq x y z
N MET A 1 11.30 -34.97 9.09
CA MET A 1 12.00 -35.26 7.81
C MET A 1 11.30 -36.41 7.08
N SER A 2 10.20 -36.31 6.37
CA SER A 2 9.81 -37.55 5.65
C SER A 2 8.63 -37.43 4.67
N HIS A 3 7.95 -36.31 4.57
CA HIS A 3 6.85 -36.25 3.57
C HIS A 3 7.27 -35.66 2.20
N THR A 4 8.40 -34.95 2.12
CA THR A 4 8.90 -34.35 0.86
C THR A 4 9.63 -35.36 -0.04
N SER A 5 10.18 -36.43 0.52
CA SER A 5 10.89 -37.46 -0.27
C SER A 5 9.96 -38.28 -1.18
N ASN A 6 8.67 -38.39 -0.81
CA ASN A 6 7.68 -39.13 -1.62
C ASN A 6 7.11 -38.35 -2.83
N MET A 7 7.49 -37.09 -3.00
CA MET A 7 6.99 -36.23 -4.08
C MET A 7 7.97 -36.03 -5.24
N TYR A 8 9.11 -36.71 -5.20
CA TYR A 8 10.06 -36.70 -6.32
C TYR A 8 9.41 -37.25 -7.58
N GLY A 9 9.50 -36.52 -8.69
CA GLY A 9 8.88 -36.88 -9.95
C GLY A 9 7.38 -36.57 -10.07
N SER A 10 6.73 -36.03 -9.01
CA SER A 10 5.36 -35.60 -9.08
C SER A 10 5.21 -34.32 -9.92
N ASN A 11 3.99 -34.09 -10.38
CA ASN A 11 3.60 -32.83 -11.03
C ASN A 11 3.84 -31.65 -10.09
N LEU A 12 4.50 -30.59 -10.59
CA LEU A 12 4.90 -29.45 -9.79
C LEU A 12 3.70 -28.69 -9.21
N LYS A 13 2.55 -28.71 -9.87
CA LYS A 13 1.31 -28.11 -9.38
C LYS A 13 0.79 -28.83 -8.13
N GLU A 14 0.81 -30.16 -8.13
CA GLU A 14 0.43 -30.98 -6.98
C GLU A 14 1.38 -30.77 -5.80
N TYR A 15 2.69 -30.69 -6.06
CA TYR A 15 3.67 -30.38 -5.05
C TYR A 15 3.45 -28.96 -4.46
N ALA A 16 3.23 -27.95 -5.30
CA ALA A 16 2.95 -26.59 -4.84
C ALA A 16 1.68 -26.52 -3.98
N GLN A 17 0.64 -27.26 -4.37
CA GLN A 17 -0.59 -27.37 -3.59
C GLN A 17 -0.35 -28.06 -2.25
N PHE A 18 0.37 -29.18 -2.24
CA PHE A 18 0.74 -29.89 -1.01
C PHE A 18 1.50 -28.96 -0.03
N VAL A 19 2.51 -28.22 -0.52
CA VAL A 19 3.24 -27.25 0.31
C VAL A 19 2.32 -26.16 0.85
N LEU A 20 1.43 -25.65 0.03
CA LEU A 20 0.48 -24.60 0.44
C LEU A 20 -0.47 -25.09 1.54
N ASP A 21 -0.97 -26.32 1.44
CA ASP A 21 -1.91 -26.89 2.39
C ASP A 21 -1.27 -27.17 3.76
N ASN A 22 0.02 -27.51 3.76
CA ASN A 22 0.79 -27.82 4.97
C ASN A 22 1.55 -26.62 5.57
N LYS A 23 1.56 -25.45 4.91
CA LYS A 23 2.31 -24.29 5.38
C LYS A 23 1.43 -23.36 6.24
N GLN A 24 1.95 -23.00 7.41
CA GLN A 24 1.28 -21.98 8.26
C GLN A 24 1.56 -20.57 7.70
N ILE A 25 0.59 -20.00 7.03
CA ILE A 25 0.63 -18.66 6.44
C ILE A 25 -0.70 -17.94 6.62
N ALA A 26 -0.69 -16.61 6.53
CA ALA A 26 -1.90 -15.81 6.61
C ALA A 26 -2.93 -16.18 5.53
N VAL A 27 -4.21 -16.09 5.85
CA VAL A 27 -5.33 -16.45 4.94
C VAL A 27 -5.23 -15.68 3.62
N SER A 28 -4.92 -14.37 3.66
CA SER A 28 -4.72 -13.55 2.46
C SER A 28 -3.57 -14.05 1.57
N THR A 29 -2.45 -14.42 2.18
CA THR A 29 -1.29 -14.98 1.47
C THR A 29 -1.63 -16.33 0.84
N ARG A 30 -2.36 -17.18 1.57
CA ARG A 30 -2.84 -18.47 1.05
C ARG A 30 -3.73 -18.29 -0.19
N ALA A 31 -4.66 -17.32 -0.14
CA ALA A 31 -5.54 -17.02 -1.27
C ALA A 31 -4.76 -16.53 -2.51
N GLU A 32 -3.78 -15.66 -2.32
CA GLU A 32 -2.91 -15.16 -3.39
C GLU A 32 -2.08 -16.30 -4.03
N TRP A 33 -1.50 -17.18 -3.20
CA TRP A 33 -0.71 -18.31 -3.67
C TRP A 33 -1.56 -19.35 -4.39
N ASN A 34 -2.77 -19.64 -3.90
CA ASN A 34 -3.74 -20.50 -4.61
C ASN A 34 -4.09 -19.93 -5.99
N MET A 35 -4.33 -18.62 -6.10
CA MET A 35 -4.58 -18.00 -7.40
C MET A 35 -3.36 -18.12 -8.33
N LEU A 36 -2.15 -18.00 -7.80
CA LEU A 36 -0.94 -18.11 -8.59
C LEU A 36 -0.76 -19.53 -9.12
N ILE A 37 -0.91 -20.55 -8.26
CA ILE A 37 -0.85 -21.98 -8.65
C ILE A 37 -1.86 -22.28 -9.77
N LYS A 38 -3.08 -21.75 -9.69
CA LYS A 38 -4.12 -21.94 -10.73
C LYS A 38 -3.80 -21.22 -12.04
N ARG A 39 -3.05 -20.11 -12.00
CA ARG A 39 -2.76 -19.30 -13.19
C ARG A 39 -1.50 -19.73 -13.94
N LEU A 40 -0.59 -20.39 -13.27
CA LEU A 40 0.66 -20.85 -13.89
C LEU A 40 0.50 -22.27 -14.42
N PRO A 41 1.08 -22.61 -15.58
CA PRO A 41 1.08 -23.97 -16.14
C PRO A 41 2.13 -24.84 -15.41
N LEU A 42 1.95 -25.02 -14.10
CA LEU A 42 2.88 -25.79 -13.28
C LEU A 42 2.76 -27.29 -13.52
N GLU A 43 1.66 -27.73 -14.13
CA GLU A 43 1.46 -29.11 -14.59
C GLU A 43 2.47 -29.58 -15.65
N ASP A 44 3.08 -28.64 -16.37
CA ASP A 44 4.07 -28.93 -17.40
C ASP A 44 5.48 -29.23 -16.81
N PHE A 45 5.63 -29.11 -15.48
CA PHE A 45 6.88 -29.26 -14.77
C PHE A 45 6.81 -30.38 -13.73
N THR A 46 7.95 -31.01 -13.45
CA THR A 46 8.10 -32.01 -12.39
C THR A 46 8.89 -31.46 -11.21
N TYR A 47 8.69 -32.04 -10.02
CA TYR A 47 9.48 -31.71 -8.84
C TYR A 47 10.67 -32.67 -8.68
N PRO A 48 11.91 -32.21 -8.40
CA PRO A 48 12.29 -30.80 -8.27
C PRO A 48 12.35 -30.09 -9.63
N PRO A 49 11.94 -28.81 -9.68
CA PRO A 49 11.92 -28.09 -10.95
C PRO A 49 13.30 -27.63 -11.39
N VAL A 50 13.48 -27.52 -12.70
CA VAL A 50 14.63 -26.82 -13.29
C VAL A 50 14.36 -25.32 -13.20
N GLU A 51 15.13 -24.59 -12.36
CA GLU A 51 14.87 -23.18 -12.04
C GLU A 51 14.85 -22.26 -13.27
N ILE A 52 15.70 -22.53 -14.26
CA ILE A 52 15.78 -21.72 -15.49
C ILE A 52 14.51 -21.85 -16.32
N ASP A 53 13.89 -23.02 -16.36
CA ASP A 53 12.65 -23.23 -17.12
C ASP A 53 11.47 -22.53 -16.46
N LEU A 54 11.36 -22.59 -15.13
CA LEU A 54 10.39 -21.82 -14.37
C LEU A 54 10.59 -20.31 -14.55
N PHE A 55 11.84 -19.85 -14.51
CA PHE A 55 12.14 -18.43 -14.73
C PHE A 55 11.70 -17.99 -16.12
N ASN A 56 12.00 -18.76 -17.15
CA ASN A 56 11.64 -18.47 -18.54
C ASN A 56 10.12 -18.48 -18.73
N MET A 57 9.42 -19.44 -18.14
CA MET A 57 7.95 -19.48 -18.15
C MET A 57 7.35 -18.22 -17.52
N VAL A 58 7.83 -17.79 -16.36
CA VAL A 58 7.37 -16.57 -15.68
C VAL A 58 7.73 -15.33 -16.50
N ALA A 59 8.93 -15.29 -17.09
CA ALA A 59 9.37 -14.16 -17.93
C ALA A 59 8.51 -14.02 -19.20
N LYS A 60 8.11 -15.13 -19.81
CA LYS A 60 7.22 -15.15 -20.98
C LYS A 60 5.79 -14.70 -20.62
N LYS A 61 5.28 -15.13 -19.46
CA LYS A 61 3.90 -14.83 -19.04
C LYS A 61 3.71 -13.42 -18.51
N TYR A 62 4.71 -12.85 -17.85
CA TYR A 62 4.61 -11.56 -17.19
C TYR A 62 5.64 -10.56 -17.75
N SER A 63 5.20 -9.65 -18.59
CA SER A 63 6.04 -8.56 -19.16
C SER A 63 6.46 -7.54 -18.11
N ASN A 64 5.59 -7.22 -17.13
CA ASN A 64 5.86 -6.25 -16.09
C ASN A 64 6.92 -6.78 -15.09
N PRO A 65 8.09 -6.11 -14.94
CA PRO A 65 9.19 -6.58 -14.08
C PRO A 65 8.79 -6.71 -12.61
N ARG A 66 7.91 -5.83 -12.10
CA ARG A 66 7.45 -5.86 -10.72
C ARG A 66 6.55 -7.07 -10.45
N THR A 67 5.62 -7.34 -11.35
CA THR A 67 4.75 -8.53 -11.28
C THR A 67 5.58 -9.80 -11.38
N ARG A 68 6.51 -9.86 -12.34
CA ARG A 68 7.46 -10.97 -12.51
C ARG A 68 8.23 -11.25 -11.23
N ARG A 69 8.80 -10.20 -10.62
CA ARG A 69 9.53 -10.32 -9.35
C ARG A 69 8.66 -10.91 -8.24
N GLY A 70 7.43 -10.42 -8.05
CA GLY A 70 6.50 -10.94 -7.04
C GLY A 70 6.18 -12.41 -7.25
N VAL A 71 5.92 -12.81 -8.49
CA VAL A 71 5.67 -14.20 -8.87
C VAL A 71 6.88 -15.09 -8.55
N LEU A 72 8.09 -14.68 -8.95
CA LEU A 72 9.32 -15.43 -8.66
C LEU A 72 9.60 -15.55 -7.15
N GLN A 73 9.36 -14.49 -6.39
CA GLN A 73 9.47 -14.55 -4.92
C GLN A 73 8.49 -15.56 -4.31
N THR A 74 7.25 -15.58 -4.78
CA THR A 74 6.26 -16.55 -4.33
C THR A 74 6.64 -17.97 -4.69
N LEU A 75 7.10 -18.22 -5.92
CA LEU A 75 7.59 -19.54 -6.34
C LEU A 75 8.80 -20.00 -5.52
N ASN A 76 9.76 -19.10 -5.26
CA ASN A 76 10.90 -19.42 -4.38
C ASN A 76 10.43 -19.84 -2.97
N CYS A 77 9.42 -19.17 -2.43
CA CYS A 77 8.85 -19.52 -1.11
C CYS A 77 8.05 -20.82 -1.11
N LEU A 78 7.34 -21.11 -2.20
CA LEU A 78 6.53 -22.33 -2.36
C LEU A 78 7.37 -23.57 -2.65
N LEU A 79 8.30 -23.43 -3.58
CA LEU A 79 9.03 -24.57 -4.16
C LEU A 79 10.43 -24.75 -3.58
N GLY A 80 10.87 -23.84 -2.71
CA GLY A 80 12.22 -23.85 -2.13
C GLY A 80 13.33 -23.49 -3.15
N THR A 81 12.97 -22.88 -4.29
CA THR A 81 13.91 -22.44 -5.31
C THR A 81 14.63 -21.15 -4.95
N LYS A 82 15.73 -20.82 -5.66
CA LYS A 82 16.53 -19.60 -5.42
C LYS A 82 16.66 -18.74 -6.68
N MET A 83 15.62 -18.71 -7.51
CA MET A 83 15.61 -17.90 -8.74
C MET A 83 15.90 -16.43 -8.46
N LYS A 84 16.73 -15.81 -9.30
CA LYS A 84 17.05 -14.37 -9.21
C LYS A 84 15.81 -13.53 -9.48
N THR A 85 15.40 -12.70 -8.52
CA THR A 85 14.17 -11.88 -8.62
C THR A 85 14.38 -10.47 -9.12
N GLY A 86 15.63 -10.08 -9.42
CA GLY A 86 15.99 -8.72 -9.82
C GLY A 86 15.91 -7.70 -8.66
N LYS A 87 16.42 -6.49 -8.88
CA LYS A 87 16.28 -5.40 -7.90
C LYS A 87 14.85 -4.82 -7.97
N PRO A 88 14.28 -4.33 -6.85
CA PRO A 88 13.01 -3.62 -6.89
C PRO A 88 13.18 -2.34 -7.72
N SER A 89 12.31 -2.14 -8.70
CA SER A 89 12.14 -0.82 -9.31
C SER A 89 11.26 0.02 -8.38
N HIS A 90 11.72 1.21 -8.02
CA HIS A 90 10.86 2.20 -7.39
C HIS A 90 10.03 2.84 -8.51
N PRO A 91 8.71 2.67 -8.53
CA PRO A 91 7.89 3.32 -9.53
C PRO A 91 7.95 4.84 -9.28
N VAL A 92 8.35 5.58 -10.30
CA VAL A 92 8.08 7.02 -10.36
C VAL A 92 6.58 7.14 -10.60
N PHE A 93 5.85 7.70 -9.64
CA PHE A 93 4.44 8.00 -9.82
C PHE A 93 4.33 9.44 -10.35
N ASP A 94 3.66 9.60 -11.46
CA ASP A 94 3.12 10.87 -11.87
C ASP A 94 1.93 11.17 -10.93
N LEU A 95 2.19 11.95 -9.92
CA LEU A 95 1.22 12.33 -8.89
C LEU A 95 0.79 13.78 -9.16
N PRO A 96 -0.49 14.11 -8.98
CA PRO A 96 -0.94 15.49 -9.03
C PRO A 96 -0.27 16.31 -7.91
N ASP A 97 -0.33 17.62 -8.03
CA ASP A 97 0.04 18.52 -6.94
C ASP A 97 -0.79 18.25 -5.68
N PHE A 98 -0.16 18.37 -4.51
CA PHE A 98 -0.81 18.04 -3.23
C PHE A 98 -1.96 19.02 -2.92
N GLU A 99 -1.72 20.30 -3.11
CA GLU A 99 -2.65 21.39 -2.83
C GLU A 99 -3.84 21.36 -3.80
N GLU A 100 -3.58 21.05 -5.08
CA GLU A 100 -4.62 20.87 -6.10
C GLU A 100 -5.53 19.71 -5.75
N LEU A 101 -4.96 18.57 -5.35
CA LEU A 101 -5.74 17.40 -4.96
C LEU A 101 -6.50 17.64 -3.66
N ASP A 102 -5.91 18.30 -2.69
CA ASP A 102 -6.59 18.67 -1.43
C ASP A 102 -7.80 19.55 -1.74
N SER A 103 -7.62 20.64 -2.49
CA SER A 103 -8.73 21.52 -2.90
C SER A 103 -9.86 20.74 -3.58
N TYR A 104 -9.52 19.81 -4.44
CA TYR A 104 -10.48 18.94 -5.11
C TYR A 104 -11.25 18.04 -4.12
N ILE A 105 -10.58 17.47 -3.13
CA ILE A 105 -11.20 16.63 -2.09
C ILE A 105 -12.12 17.46 -1.18
N GLN A 106 -11.75 18.71 -0.86
CA GLN A 106 -12.55 19.57 0.00
C GLN A 106 -13.81 20.13 -0.69
N THR A 107 -13.92 20.04 -2.01
CA THR A 107 -15.06 20.56 -2.80
C THR A 107 -15.84 19.43 -3.51
N PRO A 108 -16.54 18.55 -2.76
CA PRO A 108 -17.26 17.43 -3.36
C PRO A 108 -18.42 17.91 -4.23
N LYS A 109 -18.50 17.44 -5.47
CA LYS A 109 -19.52 17.84 -6.46
C LYS A 109 -20.73 16.90 -6.49
N ASN A 110 -20.65 15.75 -5.83
CA ASN A 110 -21.74 14.78 -5.76
C ASN A 110 -21.72 13.98 -4.45
N LYS A 111 -22.81 13.22 -4.21
CA LYS A 111 -22.97 12.45 -2.96
C LYS A 111 -21.86 11.39 -2.73
N TYR A 112 -21.31 10.80 -3.78
CA TYR A 112 -20.24 9.81 -3.65
C TYR A 112 -18.94 10.47 -3.22
N GLN A 113 -18.63 11.64 -3.79
CA GLN A 113 -17.49 12.45 -3.38
C GLN A 113 -17.63 12.90 -1.92
N ALA A 114 -18.78 13.40 -1.52
CA ALA A 114 -19.04 13.79 -0.14
C ALA A 114 -18.83 12.62 0.84
N ARG A 115 -19.32 11.42 0.52
CA ARG A 115 -19.09 10.21 1.34
C ARG A 115 -17.63 9.78 1.40
N CYS A 116 -16.88 9.93 0.30
CA CYS A 116 -15.47 9.56 0.25
C CYS A 116 -14.55 10.60 0.89
N ARG A 117 -14.99 11.85 1.10
CA ARG A 117 -14.13 12.96 1.53
C ARG A 117 -13.35 12.65 2.81
N MET A 118 -14.00 12.16 3.85
CA MET A 118 -13.32 11.84 5.11
C MET A 118 -12.29 10.72 4.94
N TYR A 119 -12.60 9.66 4.18
CA TYR A 119 -11.65 8.58 3.90
C TYR A 119 -10.43 9.10 3.12
N ALA A 120 -10.65 9.97 2.13
CA ALA A 120 -9.59 10.62 1.37
C ALA A 120 -8.72 11.49 2.27
N ASN A 121 -9.32 12.31 3.13
CA ASN A 121 -8.62 13.17 4.07
C ASN A 121 -7.75 12.35 5.05
N LEU A 122 -8.26 11.26 5.60
CA LEU A 122 -7.49 10.38 6.48
C LEU A 122 -6.28 9.75 5.78
N MET A 123 -6.37 9.48 4.48
CA MET A 123 -5.23 8.98 3.71
C MET A 123 -4.26 10.09 3.30
N LEU A 124 -4.77 11.24 2.86
CA LEU A 124 -3.97 12.35 2.34
C LEU A 124 -3.31 13.18 3.45
N HIS A 125 -3.98 13.39 4.60
CA HIS A 125 -3.49 14.26 5.68
C HIS A 125 -3.01 13.53 6.93
N ALA A 126 -3.30 12.22 7.06
CA ALA A 126 -2.83 11.41 8.18
C ALA A 126 -2.07 10.15 7.73
N GLY A 127 -2.02 9.87 6.44
CA GLY A 127 -1.27 8.76 5.88
C GLY A 127 -1.81 7.38 6.25
N LEU A 128 -3.11 7.23 6.55
CA LEU A 128 -3.71 5.94 6.85
C LEU A 128 -3.75 5.04 5.61
N ARG A 129 -3.73 3.72 5.84
CA ARG A 129 -4.06 2.75 4.79
C ARG A 129 -5.58 2.67 4.60
N ILE A 130 -6.02 2.34 3.39
CA ILE A 130 -7.47 2.24 3.10
C ILE A 130 -8.23 1.33 4.06
N GLY A 131 -7.67 0.19 4.47
CA GLY A 131 -8.31 -0.70 5.43
C GLY A 131 -8.41 -0.12 6.84
N GLU A 132 -7.49 0.76 7.21
CA GLU A 132 -7.47 1.46 8.50
C GLU A 132 -8.54 2.56 8.54
N THR A 133 -8.81 3.25 7.42
CA THR A 133 -9.83 4.29 7.37
C THR A 133 -11.26 3.77 7.52
N GLN A 134 -11.49 2.48 7.38
CA GLN A 134 -12.81 1.84 7.45
C GLN A 134 -13.20 1.39 8.85
N ILE A 135 -12.52 1.90 9.86
CA ILE A 135 -12.77 1.61 11.27
C ILE A 135 -12.67 2.93 12.03
N LYS A 136 -13.60 3.16 12.95
CA LYS A 136 -13.48 4.26 13.92
C LYS A 136 -12.44 3.87 14.96
N HIS A 137 -11.36 4.63 15.02
CA HIS A 137 -10.28 4.42 15.99
C HIS A 137 -10.48 5.25 17.24
N GLN A 138 -9.96 4.79 18.37
CA GLN A 138 -9.97 5.53 19.63
C GLN A 138 -9.15 6.82 19.49
N VAL A 139 -9.75 7.93 19.90
CA VAL A 139 -9.07 9.23 19.98
C VAL A 139 -8.23 9.30 21.25
N VAL A 140 -6.97 9.69 21.11
CA VAL A 140 -6.01 9.88 22.21
C VAL A 140 -5.35 11.24 22.01
N LYS A 141 -5.83 12.26 22.72
CA LYS A 141 -5.42 13.67 22.53
C LYS A 141 -5.63 14.12 21.08
N ASN A 142 -4.58 14.55 20.39
CA ASN A 142 -4.61 14.99 18.98
C ASN A 142 -4.18 13.85 18.01
N SER A 143 -4.42 12.60 18.40
CA SER A 143 -4.06 11.42 17.64
C SER A 143 -5.17 10.38 17.68
N ILE A 144 -5.16 9.47 16.75
CA ILE A 144 -5.99 8.26 16.79
C ILE A 144 -5.10 7.04 16.99
N ASN A 145 -5.56 6.06 17.78
CA ASN A 145 -4.84 4.82 18.02
C ASN A 145 -5.25 3.75 17.01
N VAL A 146 -4.41 3.52 16.00
CA VAL A 146 -4.67 2.55 14.93
C VAL A 146 -4.25 1.16 15.38
N GLU A 147 -5.22 0.33 15.75
CA GLU A 147 -5.00 -1.07 16.18
C GLU A 147 -5.55 -2.07 15.18
N TYR A 148 -6.60 -1.73 14.46
CA TYR A 148 -7.33 -2.62 13.58
C TYR A 148 -7.44 -2.08 12.18
N GLN A 149 -7.73 -2.98 11.22
CA GLN A 149 -7.98 -2.67 9.83
C GLN A 149 -9.03 -3.63 9.26
N ARG A 150 -9.78 -3.18 8.24
CA ARG A 150 -10.66 -4.05 7.47
C ARG A 150 -9.88 -4.71 6.35
N ILE A 151 -10.09 -6.00 6.16
CA ILE A 151 -9.38 -6.81 5.17
C ILE A 151 -10.18 -6.86 3.86
N ILE A 152 -9.46 -6.76 2.73
CA ILE A 152 -10.09 -6.72 1.40
C ILE A 152 -10.69 -8.06 0.96
N THR A 153 -10.12 -9.18 1.40
CA THR A 153 -10.49 -10.52 0.89
C THR A 153 -11.80 -11.04 1.45
N ASP A 154 -12.05 -10.82 2.73
CA ASP A 154 -13.18 -11.38 3.47
C ASP A 154 -13.99 -10.32 4.24
N ASN A 155 -13.61 -9.06 4.10
CA ASN A 155 -14.22 -7.92 4.76
C ASN A 155 -14.17 -7.96 6.30
N SER A 156 -13.38 -8.87 6.89
CA SER A 156 -13.21 -9.00 8.33
C SER A 156 -12.42 -7.83 8.92
N ILE A 157 -12.63 -7.59 10.21
CA ILE A 157 -11.81 -6.65 10.99
C ILE A 157 -10.72 -7.47 11.68
N GLN A 158 -9.47 -7.11 11.42
CA GLN A 158 -8.30 -7.79 11.98
C GLN A 158 -7.32 -6.76 12.55
N LYS A 159 -6.41 -7.23 13.39
CA LYS A 159 -5.32 -6.40 13.91
C LYS A 159 -4.50 -5.85 12.73
N ALA A 160 -4.19 -4.56 12.78
CA ALA A 160 -3.36 -3.93 11.76
C ALA A 160 -1.94 -4.51 11.77
N LYS A 161 -1.32 -4.63 10.60
CA LYS A 161 0.08 -5.13 10.47
C LYS A 161 1.06 -4.32 11.31
N THR A 162 0.79 -3.03 11.48
CA THR A 162 1.57 -2.12 12.30
C THR A 162 0.60 -1.21 13.05
N THR A 163 0.64 -1.24 14.36
CA THR A 163 -0.22 -0.46 15.25
C THR A 163 0.48 0.81 15.71
N GLY A 164 -0.25 1.78 16.24
CA GLY A 164 0.31 2.96 16.88
C GLY A 164 -0.53 4.22 16.70
N LEU A 165 -0.08 5.29 17.37
CA LEU A 165 -0.70 6.59 17.30
C LEU A 165 -0.41 7.30 15.98
N VAL A 166 -1.43 7.92 15.40
CA VAL A 166 -1.36 8.74 14.21
C VAL A 166 -1.90 10.12 14.55
N ALA A 167 -1.06 11.13 14.47
CA ALA A 167 -1.48 12.51 14.65
C ALA A 167 -2.37 12.97 13.49
N LEU A 168 -3.44 13.69 13.80
CA LEU A 168 -4.29 14.34 12.82
C LEU A 168 -4.10 15.86 12.93
N PRO A 169 -4.16 16.61 11.81
CA PRO A 169 -4.33 18.04 11.86
C PRO A 169 -5.58 18.41 12.68
N SER A 170 -5.58 19.54 13.38
CA SER A 170 -6.66 19.93 14.29
C SER A 170 -8.03 19.94 13.60
N TRP A 171 -8.12 20.55 12.42
CA TRP A 171 -9.35 20.59 11.63
C TRP A 171 -9.88 19.18 11.27
N LEU A 172 -8.99 18.25 10.91
CA LEU A 172 -9.37 16.88 10.58
C LEU A 172 -9.78 16.09 11.83
N MET A 173 -9.13 16.36 12.97
CA MET A 173 -9.50 15.74 14.25
C MET A 173 -10.89 16.18 14.69
N ASP A 174 -11.24 17.46 14.52
CA ASP A 174 -12.55 17.97 14.90
C ASP A 174 -13.65 17.32 14.04
N GLU A 175 -13.46 17.25 12.73
CA GLU A 175 -14.39 16.51 11.85
C GLU A 175 -14.43 15.00 12.20
N TYR A 176 -13.27 14.41 12.52
CA TYR A 176 -13.17 12.98 12.82
C TYR A 176 -13.98 12.59 14.07
N LYS A 177 -14.05 13.43 15.09
CA LYS A 177 -14.80 13.13 16.32
C LYS A 177 -16.27 12.83 16.05
N ASP A 178 -16.89 13.63 15.17
CA ASP A 178 -18.32 13.55 14.85
C ASP A 178 -18.62 12.62 13.66
N TRP A 179 -17.57 12.21 12.92
CA TRP A 179 -17.73 11.36 11.75
C TRP A 179 -17.98 9.90 12.13
N GLU A 180 -18.89 9.26 11.41
CA GLU A 180 -19.14 7.82 11.49
C GLU A 180 -18.74 7.10 10.21
N VAL A 181 -18.29 5.86 10.38
CA VAL A 181 -17.89 5.00 9.24
C VAL A 181 -19.13 4.43 8.57
N ASP A 182 -19.38 4.80 7.33
CA ASP A 182 -20.57 4.40 6.58
C ASP A 182 -20.28 3.42 5.42
N VAL A 183 -19.10 2.81 5.37
CA VAL A 183 -18.76 1.81 4.36
C VAL A 183 -19.14 0.41 4.81
N SER A 184 -19.78 -0.33 3.92
CA SER A 184 -20.15 -1.73 4.16
C SER A 184 -19.02 -2.71 3.83
N SER A 185 -18.09 -2.34 2.94
CA SER A 185 -16.98 -3.20 2.52
C SER A 185 -15.81 -2.44 1.94
N HIS A 186 -14.64 -3.06 1.97
CA HIS A 186 -13.43 -2.52 1.32
C HIS A 186 -13.62 -2.31 -0.18
N ARG A 187 -14.37 -3.20 -0.83
CA ARG A 187 -14.70 -3.09 -2.26
C ARG A 187 -15.56 -1.86 -2.54
N CYS A 188 -16.58 -1.63 -1.72
CA CYS A 188 -17.48 -0.47 -1.84
C CYS A 188 -16.69 0.84 -1.78
N LEU A 189 -15.80 1.00 -0.79
CA LEU A 189 -14.97 2.19 -0.69
C LEU A 189 -14.05 2.36 -1.91
N ARG A 190 -13.43 1.29 -2.39
CA ARG A 190 -12.58 1.35 -3.58
C ARG A 190 -13.36 1.77 -4.83
N ASP A 191 -14.57 1.24 -5.01
CA ASP A 191 -15.42 1.55 -6.14
C ASP A 191 -15.90 3.02 -6.08
N TRP A 192 -16.20 3.54 -4.87
CA TRP A 192 -16.48 4.96 -4.66
C TRP A 192 -15.28 5.85 -5.01
N PHE A 193 -14.08 5.45 -4.60
CA PHE A 193 -12.86 6.17 -4.99
C PHE A 193 -12.64 6.18 -6.50
N GLN A 194 -12.91 5.07 -7.17
CA GLN A 194 -12.79 5.00 -8.61
C GLN A 194 -13.78 5.94 -9.32
N ILE A 195 -15.02 5.99 -8.86
CA ILE A 195 -16.03 6.94 -9.36
C ILE A 195 -15.61 8.38 -9.05
N TYR A 196 -15.15 8.63 -7.83
CA TYR A 196 -14.71 9.94 -7.37
C TYR A 196 -13.63 10.54 -8.27
N PHE A 197 -12.59 9.77 -8.55
CA PHE A 197 -11.43 10.26 -9.29
C PHE A 197 -11.53 10.12 -10.83
N ASN A 198 -12.44 9.29 -11.33
CA ASN A 198 -12.63 9.13 -12.77
C ASN A 198 -13.76 9.98 -13.35
N SER A 199 -14.62 10.55 -12.52
CA SER A 199 -15.84 11.23 -12.97
C SER A 199 -15.65 12.71 -13.31
N ASP A 200 -14.46 13.29 -13.17
CA ASP A 200 -14.25 14.71 -13.37
C ASP A 200 -13.13 15.08 -14.35
N VAL A 201 -13.51 15.93 -15.26
CA VAL A 201 -12.79 16.37 -16.45
C VAL A 201 -11.89 17.56 -16.08
N GLY A 202 -10.78 17.36 -15.48
CA GLY A 202 -9.90 18.51 -15.20
C GLY A 202 -8.55 18.12 -14.61
N ILE A 203 -8.53 17.14 -13.75
CA ILE A 203 -7.29 16.60 -13.24
C ILE A 203 -7.06 15.26 -13.93
N PRO A 204 -5.93 15.04 -14.63
CA PRO A 204 -5.63 13.76 -15.27
C PRO A 204 -5.30 12.70 -14.19
N LEU A 205 -6.30 12.34 -13.39
CA LEU A 205 -6.18 11.37 -12.29
C LEU A 205 -6.28 9.92 -12.79
N LYS A 206 -5.97 9.67 -14.06
CA LYS A 206 -5.81 8.32 -14.60
C LYS A 206 -4.88 7.54 -13.67
N ASN A 207 -5.46 6.57 -12.97
CA ASN A 207 -4.77 5.68 -12.05
C ASN A 207 -4.56 6.20 -10.61
N LEU A 208 -5.25 7.21 -10.11
CA LEU A 208 -5.19 7.54 -8.70
C LEU A 208 -5.92 6.45 -7.90
N SER A 209 -5.17 5.60 -7.21
CA SER A 209 -5.72 4.61 -6.28
C SER A 209 -5.68 5.16 -4.86
N PRO A 210 -6.54 4.66 -3.94
CA PRO A 210 -6.51 5.07 -2.54
C PRO A 210 -5.12 5.01 -1.90
N HIS A 211 -4.32 4.02 -2.25
CA HIS A 211 -2.96 3.90 -1.71
C HIS A 211 -2.03 5.03 -2.16
N LYS A 212 -2.28 5.64 -3.33
CA LYS A 212 -1.51 6.78 -3.81
C LYS A 212 -1.73 8.04 -2.97
N LEU A 213 -2.90 8.23 -2.35
CA LEU A 213 -3.11 9.32 -1.39
C LEU A 213 -2.14 9.24 -0.21
N ARG A 214 -1.94 8.06 0.33
CA ARG A 214 -0.93 7.85 1.38
C ARG A 214 0.51 8.03 0.85
N HIS A 215 0.78 7.69 -0.42
CA HIS A 215 2.07 8.01 -1.04
C HIS A 215 2.28 9.51 -1.16
N MET A 216 1.26 10.26 -1.55
CA MET A 216 1.31 11.72 -1.61
C MET A 216 1.55 12.34 -0.24
N TYR A 217 0.86 11.85 0.81
CA TYR A 217 1.18 12.21 2.20
C TYR A 217 2.68 12.02 2.48
N ALA A 218 3.20 10.82 2.21
CA ALA A 218 4.58 10.49 2.50
C ALA A 218 5.58 11.38 1.74
N THR A 219 5.34 11.62 0.45
CA THR A 219 6.19 12.48 -0.41
C THR A 219 6.13 13.94 0.03
N HIS A 220 4.94 14.48 0.27
CA HIS A 220 4.75 15.85 0.71
C HIS A 220 5.41 16.13 2.07
N TYR A 221 5.24 15.23 3.03
CA TYR A 221 5.81 15.40 4.37
C TYR A 221 7.28 14.94 4.48
N ALA A 222 7.83 14.23 3.51
CA ALA A 222 9.26 13.95 3.45
C ALA A 222 10.12 15.22 3.37
N THR A 223 9.58 16.30 2.81
CA THR A 223 10.25 17.60 2.75
C THR A 223 10.14 18.43 4.05
N LYS A 224 9.20 18.05 4.93
CA LYS A 224 8.79 18.83 6.12
C LYS A 224 9.12 18.15 7.44
N LEU A 225 9.23 16.82 7.46
CA LEU A 225 9.43 16.02 8.67
C LEU A 225 10.73 15.21 8.61
N PRO A 226 11.42 15.02 9.74
CA PRO A 226 12.51 14.06 9.82
C PRO A 226 12.08 12.64 9.49
N PRO A 227 12.94 11.78 8.89
CA PRO A 227 12.59 10.42 8.51
C PRO A 227 12.02 9.56 9.64
N SER A 228 12.55 9.69 10.86
CA SER A 228 12.07 8.94 12.02
C SER A 228 10.65 9.34 12.44
N VAL A 229 10.29 10.62 12.30
CA VAL A 229 8.97 11.14 12.60
C VAL A 229 7.97 10.66 11.54
N LEU A 230 8.33 10.78 10.26
CA LEU A 230 7.50 10.29 9.15
C LEU A 230 7.34 8.77 9.20
N GLN A 231 8.39 8.02 9.55
CA GLN A 231 8.31 6.57 9.75
C GLN A 231 7.27 6.21 10.82
N LYS A 232 7.34 6.90 11.96
CA LYS A 232 6.41 6.69 13.09
C LYS A 232 4.98 7.03 12.71
N GLN A 233 4.75 8.15 12.05
CA GLN A 233 3.43 8.59 11.58
C GLN A 233 2.83 7.60 10.58
N LEU A 234 3.63 7.11 9.63
CA LEU A 234 3.23 6.11 8.65
C LEU A 234 3.20 4.68 9.24
N ARG A 235 3.77 4.48 10.42
CA ARG A 235 3.91 3.15 11.03
C ARG A 235 4.61 2.16 10.08
N HIS A 236 5.72 2.59 9.45
CA HIS A 236 6.54 1.70 8.64
C HIS A 236 7.44 0.86 9.53
N SER A 237 7.38 -0.47 9.39
CA SER A 237 8.21 -1.40 10.15
C SER A 237 9.70 -1.30 9.81
N LYS A 238 10.03 -0.85 8.59
CA LYS A 238 11.40 -0.66 8.12
C LYS A 238 11.63 0.79 7.73
N ILE A 239 12.73 1.37 8.18
CA ILE A 239 13.12 2.74 7.84
C ILE A 239 13.36 2.90 6.34
N ASP A 240 13.89 1.89 5.65
CA ASP A 240 14.16 1.91 4.22
C ASP A 240 12.91 2.25 3.39
N THR A 241 11.73 1.79 3.85
CA THR A 241 10.46 2.13 3.20
C THR A 241 10.17 3.62 3.30
N THR A 242 10.56 4.27 4.39
CA THR A 242 10.39 5.72 4.57
C THR A 242 11.46 6.47 3.80
N MET A 243 12.72 6.01 3.84
CA MET A 243 13.83 6.64 3.14
C MET A 243 13.62 6.71 1.63
N SER A 244 12.87 5.78 1.04
CA SER A 244 12.56 5.82 -0.39
C SER A 244 11.81 7.08 -0.83
N TYR A 245 11.12 7.77 0.06
CA TYR A 245 10.45 9.05 -0.23
C TYR A 245 11.42 10.24 -0.21
N TYR A 246 12.54 10.11 0.48
CA TYR A 246 13.57 11.16 0.55
C TYR A 246 14.56 11.13 -0.61
N VAL A 247 14.66 10.03 -1.35
CA VAL A 247 15.58 9.86 -2.49
C VAL A 247 15.27 10.84 -3.63
N HIS A 248 14.03 11.29 -3.72
CA HIS A 248 13.57 12.21 -4.78
C HIS A 248 13.55 13.68 -4.35
N ILE A 249 14.10 14.02 -3.18
CA ILE A 249 14.27 15.41 -2.76
C ILE A 249 15.40 16.01 -3.58
N ASN A 250 15.06 16.85 -4.56
CA ASN A 250 16.00 17.56 -5.41
C ASN A 250 16.46 18.89 -4.77
N GLU A 251 17.42 19.55 -5.40
CA GLU A 251 18.00 20.81 -4.91
C GLU A 251 16.94 21.92 -4.79
N ASP A 252 15.98 21.99 -5.72
CA ASP A 252 14.91 23.00 -5.69
C ASP A 252 14.04 22.86 -4.45
N VAL A 253 13.71 21.63 -4.04
CA VAL A 253 12.96 21.35 -2.82
C VAL A 253 13.77 21.76 -1.59
N ILE A 254 15.06 21.47 -1.55
CA ILE A 254 15.96 21.89 -0.46
C ILE A 254 15.96 23.41 -0.35
N MET A 255 16.11 24.12 -1.46
CA MET A 255 16.11 25.59 -1.50
C MET A 255 14.78 26.18 -1.06
N ALA A 256 13.65 25.59 -1.44
CA ALA A 256 12.32 26.01 -0.99
C ALA A 256 12.17 25.91 0.52
N VAL A 257 12.57 24.78 1.13
CA VAL A 257 12.52 24.55 2.58
C VAL A 257 13.42 25.54 3.33
N LEU A 258 14.63 25.80 2.84
CA LEU A 258 15.55 26.75 3.44
C LEU A 258 15.00 28.19 3.42
N ASN A 259 14.38 28.60 2.30
CA ASN A 259 13.75 29.91 2.16
C ASN A 259 12.52 30.08 3.07
N GLU A 260 11.69 29.04 3.19
CA GLU A 260 10.53 29.05 4.11
C GLU A 260 10.97 29.17 5.58
N SER A 261 12.01 28.43 5.97
CA SER A 261 12.58 28.51 7.31
C SER A 261 13.11 29.89 7.65
N ARG A 262 13.76 30.58 6.70
CA ARG A 262 14.21 31.96 6.85
C ARG A 262 13.08 32.94 7.03
N ASN A 263 11.96 32.77 6.32
CA ASN A 263 10.79 33.63 6.44
C ASN A 263 10.11 33.47 7.80
N ARG A 264 9.99 32.24 8.33
CA ARG A 264 9.46 31.99 9.68
C ARG A 264 10.29 32.65 10.78
N LEU A 265 11.61 32.61 10.68
CA LEU A 265 12.50 33.27 11.64
C LEU A 265 12.36 34.79 11.64
N ARG A 266 12.09 35.40 10.48
CA ARG A 266 11.81 36.86 10.37
C ARG A 266 10.50 37.28 11.01
N VAL A 267 9.46 36.44 10.93
CA VAL A 267 8.16 36.71 11.56
C VAL A 267 8.21 36.61 13.09
N ILE A 268 9.09 35.80 13.65
CA ILE A 268 9.26 35.65 15.10
C ILE A 268 10.15 36.79 15.68
N ALA A 269 10.99 37.41 14.85
CA ALA A 269 11.92 38.46 15.26
C ALA A 269 11.35 39.91 15.19
N ASN A 270 10.12 40.07 14.69
CA ASN A 270 9.32 41.30 14.69
C ASN A 270 8.15 41.18 15.66
#